data_2354a4403d98fafc7708ae6914272f37
#
_entry.id   2354a4403d98fafc7708ae6914272f37
#
_cell.length_a   1.000
_cell.length_b   1.000
_cell.length_c   1.000
_cell.angle_alpha   90.00
_cell.angle_beta   90.00
_cell.angle_gamma   90.00
#
_symmetry.space_group_name_H-M   'P 1'
#
loop_
_entity.id
_entity.type
_entity.pdbx_description
1 polymer ?
#
loop_
_entity_poly.entity_id
_entity_poly.type
_entity_poly.pdbx_seq_one_letter_code
_entity_poly.pdbx_strand_id
1 'polypeptide(L)'
;MTMPPLKLFSDIESASAVVKTPLADLDVTEDRRLPDSSAPVVSIAGLESQVKQQINQILATASTALSANWSAVYLLDDETQNLILIDYCTTSKTLQNADETRTLQFCTADLEALTGHVVTLESEERLEFWNAPIHAQSGICVPLVSNNMPIGTVWFAFDNALEPSQSTSALCEVIADRVVDYLTNRLTPARTGQHTNLSDIAKQWQHSRLASKRAEVQGWDIQGWINPEAPIHHTFYDWQMREDGIDISVAHAQGLSIEAALTTAVIQTGVRATSKELVTPADTLERANEYLWRGCTGDQFADLCQLSLNQDTSQITFSSAGSAVVLQITGNGIRELGPGLAGPELGIMDYGEYENQCCVTQKDEFLIVLTENGFAAVEGDTRQAKIKKIQRNVGKGSRLSAADMIKRLRKLTLNLNEEDASIVVIKRLG
;
A
#
# COMPACT_ATOMS: atom_id res chain seq x y z
N MET A 1 48.81 10.14 -20.82
CA MET A 1 48.22 10.39 -19.49
C MET A 1 47.70 9.09 -19.01
N THR A 2 48.43 8.42 -18.15
CA THR A 2 48.18 7.09 -17.63
C THR A 2 47.31 7.19 -16.38
N MET A 3 46.16 6.52 -16.37
CA MET A 3 45.33 6.38 -15.18
C MET A 3 46.02 5.51 -14.11
N PRO A 4 45.89 5.86 -12.81
CA PRO A 4 46.42 5.02 -11.74
C PRO A 4 45.48 3.81 -11.48
N PRO A 5 46.02 2.67 -11.00
CA PRO A 5 45.26 1.48 -10.75
C PRO A 5 44.41 1.59 -9.48
N LEU A 6 43.18 1.11 -9.56
CA LEU A 6 42.25 0.92 -8.45
C LEU A 6 42.84 -0.02 -7.39
N LYS A 7 43.06 0.49 -6.20
CA LYS A 7 43.27 -0.31 -4.98
C LYS A 7 41.92 -0.72 -4.42
N LEU A 8 41.52 -1.93 -4.72
CA LEU A 8 40.41 -2.61 -4.06
C LEU A 8 40.93 -4.03 -3.78
N PHE A 9 41.30 -4.30 -2.55
CA PHE A 9 41.53 -5.63 -1.95
C PHE A 9 42.63 -5.63 -0.87
N SER A 10 42.58 -4.68 0.10
CA SER A 10 43.47 -4.74 1.27
C SER A 10 42.77 -4.58 2.64
N ASP A 11 41.44 -4.50 2.69
CA ASP A 11 40.74 -4.22 3.97
C ASP A 11 39.86 -5.38 4.50
N ILE A 12 40.02 -6.60 3.95
CA ILE A 12 39.25 -7.79 4.44
C ILE A 12 39.99 -8.54 5.56
N GLU A 13 41.27 -8.30 5.81
CA GLU A 13 42.00 -8.99 6.88
C GLU A 13 41.91 -8.38 8.28
N SER A 14 41.30 -7.20 8.47
CA SER A 14 41.20 -6.57 9.79
C SER A 14 39.89 -6.78 10.53
N ALA A 15 38.93 -7.50 9.97
CA ALA A 15 37.59 -7.74 10.59
C ALA A 15 37.49 -9.07 11.37
N SER A 16 38.55 -9.87 11.47
CA SER A 16 38.50 -11.17 12.15
C SER A 16 39.01 -11.21 13.61
N ALA A 17 39.21 -10.09 14.24
CA ALA A 17 39.82 -9.99 15.57
C ALA A 17 38.93 -9.35 16.65
N VAL A 18 37.63 -9.55 16.65
CA VAL A 18 36.79 -9.29 17.84
C VAL A 18 35.64 -10.29 17.86
N VAL A 19 35.81 -11.45 18.44
CA VAL A 19 34.85 -12.16 19.31
C VAL A 19 35.57 -13.39 19.88
N LYS A 20 36.27 -13.20 20.97
CA LYS A 20 36.60 -14.28 21.91
C LYS A 20 36.26 -13.79 23.31
N THR A 21 35.01 -13.97 23.70
CA THR A 21 34.63 -13.98 25.11
C THR A 21 33.93 -15.31 25.38
N PRO A 22 34.34 -16.10 26.39
CA PRO A 22 33.75 -17.39 26.65
C PRO A 22 32.36 -17.21 27.26
N LEU A 23 31.37 -17.91 26.71
CA LEU A 23 30.06 -18.13 27.33
C LEU A 23 30.26 -19.13 28.49
N ALA A 24 30.38 -18.63 29.69
CA ALA A 24 30.12 -19.37 30.93
C ALA A 24 29.38 -18.43 31.88
N ASP A 25 28.31 -18.98 32.51
CA ASP A 25 27.44 -18.38 33.52
C ASP A 25 26.31 -17.44 33.03
N LEU A 26 25.29 -18.05 32.42
CA LEU A 26 23.93 -17.56 32.49
C LEU A 26 23.05 -18.72 33.01
N ASP A 27 22.60 -18.53 34.22
CA ASP A 27 21.67 -19.40 34.95
C ASP A 27 20.32 -19.43 34.21
N VAL A 28 19.96 -20.57 33.60
CA VAL A 28 18.73 -20.78 32.85
C VAL A 28 17.73 -21.47 33.78
N THR A 29 17.03 -20.65 34.57
CA THR A 29 15.79 -21.09 35.22
C THR A 29 14.77 -19.94 35.22
N GLU A 30 14.18 -19.67 34.07
CA GLU A 30 12.84 -19.11 33.94
C GLU A 30 12.16 -19.70 32.71
N ASP A 31 11.13 -20.49 32.99
CA ASP A 31 10.22 -21.16 32.05
C ASP A 31 9.44 -20.11 31.25
N ARG A 32 10.06 -19.49 30.23
CA ARG A 32 9.38 -18.74 29.19
C ARG A 32 9.03 -19.70 28.08
N ARG A 33 7.80 -20.22 28.12
CA ARG A 33 7.17 -20.81 26.94
C ARG A 33 7.23 -19.78 25.81
N LEU A 34 8.09 -20.03 24.86
CA LEU A 34 8.06 -19.35 23.56
C LEU A 34 6.64 -19.53 23.00
N PRO A 35 6.03 -18.47 22.45
CA PRO A 35 4.78 -18.64 21.72
C PRO A 35 5.05 -19.61 20.59
N ASP A 36 4.13 -20.57 20.45
CA ASP A 36 4.13 -21.62 19.43
C ASP A 36 4.33 -20.98 18.04
N SER A 37 5.56 -20.98 17.54
CA SER A 37 5.94 -20.45 16.24
C SER A 37 5.70 -21.52 15.17
N SER A 38 4.46 -21.96 15.02
CA SER A 38 4.04 -22.62 13.80
C SER A 38 3.72 -21.53 12.76
N ALA A 39 4.79 -20.94 12.18
CA ALA A 39 4.63 -20.23 10.91
C ALA A 39 3.96 -21.22 9.93
N PRO A 40 2.97 -20.79 9.14
CA PRO A 40 2.38 -21.67 8.13
C PRO A 40 3.46 -21.99 7.10
N VAL A 41 4.01 -23.20 7.17
CA VAL A 41 4.88 -23.74 6.12
C VAL A 41 3.98 -23.98 4.91
N VAL A 42 4.24 -23.23 3.84
CA VAL A 42 3.57 -23.42 2.56
C VAL A 42 4.09 -24.70 1.96
N SER A 43 3.38 -25.83 2.15
CA SER A 43 3.76 -27.10 1.53
C SER A 43 3.40 -27.08 0.05
N ILE A 44 4.43 -27.17 -0.81
CA ILE A 44 4.30 -27.17 -2.29
C ILE A 44 3.67 -28.49 -2.80
N ALA A 45 3.76 -29.57 -2.03
CA ALA A 45 3.35 -30.94 -2.43
C ALA A 45 1.84 -31.15 -2.65
N GLY A 46 1.00 -30.12 -2.48
CA GLY A 46 -0.45 -30.22 -2.61
C GLY A 46 -1.12 -29.04 -3.30
N LEU A 47 -0.37 -28.20 -4.03
CA LEU A 47 -0.94 -27.06 -4.74
C LEU A 47 -1.94 -27.53 -5.82
N GLU A 48 -3.22 -27.32 -5.53
CA GLU A 48 -4.32 -27.64 -6.44
C GLU A 48 -4.19 -26.85 -7.76
N SER A 49 -4.65 -27.45 -8.86
CA SER A 49 -4.66 -26.83 -10.20
C SER A 49 -5.33 -25.43 -10.21
N GLN A 50 -6.30 -25.20 -9.33
CA GLN A 50 -6.94 -23.89 -9.16
C GLN A 50 -6.00 -22.81 -8.64
N VAL A 51 -5.07 -23.15 -7.74
CA VAL A 51 -4.09 -22.18 -7.22
C VAL A 51 -3.14 -21.72 -8.33
N LYS A 52 -2.65 -22.67 -9.13
CA LYS A 52 -1.79 -22.37 -10.29
C LYS A 52 -2.52 -21.47 -11.29
N GLN A 53 -3.78 -21.81 -11.61
CA GLN A 53 -4.58 -21.01 -12.55
C GLN A 53 -4.78 -19.57 -12.08
N GLN A 54 -5.02 -19.34 -10.78
CA GLN A 54 -5.19 -18.00 -10.24
C GLN A 54 -3.88 -17.22 -10.16
N ILE A 55 -2.77 -17.86 -9.81
CA ILE A 55 -1.43 -17.24 -9.87
C ILE A 55 -1.14 -16.82 -11.31
N ASN A 56 -1.41 -17.68 -12.29
CA ASN A 56 -1.26 -17.34 -13.70
C ASN A 56 -2.07 -16.10 -14.09
N GLN A 57 -3.31 -15.99 -13.62
CA GLN A 57 -4.17 -14.84 -13.89
C GLN A 57 -3.62 -13.55 -13.24
N ILE A 58 -3.07 -13.63 -12.02
CA ILE A 58 -2.39 -12.51 -11.37
C ILE A 58 -1.16 -12.10 -12.20
N LEU A 59 -0.33 -13.06 -12.61
CA LEU A 59 0.86 -12.81 -13.42
C LEU A 59 0.51 -12.21 -14.79
N ALA A 60 -0.53 -12.68 -15.47
CA ALA A 60 -0.97 -12.15 -16.74
C ALA A 60 -1.42 -10.68 -16.63
N THR A 61 -2.18 -10.37 -15.58
CA THR A 61 -2.61 -8.99 -15.30
C THR A 61 -1.41 -8.10 -14.97
N ALA A 62 -0.50 -8.59 -14.13
CA ALA A 62 0.72 -7.90 -13.74
C ALA A 62 1.64 -7.64 -14.93
N SER A 63 1.85 -8.65 -15.80
CA SER A 63 2.65 -8.50 -17.03
C SER A 63 2.09 -7.43 -17.95
N THR A 64 0.76 -7.35 -18.06
CA THR A 64 0.11 -6.30 -18.85
C THR A 64 0.34 -4.91 -18.22
N ALA A 65 0.17 -4.76 -16.92
CA ALA A 65 0.33 -3.49 -16.22
C ALA A 65 1.79 -2.98 -16.23
N LEU A 66 2.75 -3.90 -16.12
CA LEU A 66 4.19 -3.59 -16.13
C LEU A 66 4.78 -3.53 -17.54
N SER A 67 4.03 -3.93 -18.58
CA SER A 67 4.56 -4.20 -19.92
C SER A 67 5.69 -5.25 -19.90
N ALA A 68 5.62 -6.19 -18.94
CA ALA A 68 6.58 -7.27 -18.84
C ALA A 68 6.26 -8.37 -19.86
N ASN A 69 7.29 -8.92 -20.47
CA ASN A 69 7.15 -9.95 -21.49
C ASN A 69 7.10 -11.36 -20.92
N TRP A 70 7.58 -11.49 -19.69
CA TRP A 70 7.58 -12.74 -18.93
C TRP A 70 7.47 -12.46 -17.44
N SER A 71 6.77 -13.32 -16.71
CA SER A 71 6.69 -13.27 -15.25
C SER A 71 6.54 -14.66 -14.67
N ALA A 72 7.09 -14.90 -13.47
CA ALA A 72 7.01 -16.20 -12.80
C ALA A 72 7.01 -16.05 -11.27
N VAL A 73 6.39 -17.02 -10.60
CA VAL A 73 6.41 -17.17 -9.14
C VAL A 73 7.18 -18.42 -8.77
N TYR A 74 8.14 -18.25 -7.89
CA TYR A 74 8.92 -19.32 -7.28
C TYR A 74 8.69 -19.33 -5.76
N LEU A 75 8.50 -20.51 -5.18
CA LEU A 75 8.43 -20.69 -3.73
C LEU A 75 9.61 -21.52 -3.23
N LEU A 76 10.04 -21.22 -2.02
CA LEU A 76 11.02 -22.03 -1.31
C LEU A 76 10.43 -23.42 -1.01
N ASP A 77 11.21 -24.45 -1.22
CA ASP A 77 10.88 -25.80 -0.76
C ASP A 77 10.90 -25.89 0.78
N ASP A 78 10.38 -26.99 1.33
CA ASP A 78 10.29 -27.19 2.79
C ASP A 78 11.69 -27.23 3.46
N GLU A 79 12.74 -27.54 2.71
CA GLU A 79 14.14 -27.57 3.18
C GLU A 79 14.86 -26.22 2.96
N THR A 80 14.22 -25.25 2.33
CA THR A 80 14.75 -23.93 1.98
C THR A 80 16.05 -23.99 1.15
N GLN A 81 16.22 -25.04 0.36
CA GLN A 81 17.39 -25.23 -0.49
C GLN A 81 17.11 -24.94 -1.96
N ASN A 82 15.86 -25.03 -2.37
CA ASN A 82 15.46 -24.83 -3.75
C ASN A 82 14.29 -23.87 -3.86
N LEU A 83 14.23 -23.21 -5.00
CA LEU A 83 13.09 -22.45 -5.48
C LEU A 83 12.33 -23.29 -6.50
N ILE A 84 11.08 -23.57 -6.23
CA ILE A 84 10.21 -24.38 -7.07
C ILE A 84 9.27 -23.45 -7.85
N LEU A 85 9.23 -23.60 -9.15
CA LEU A 85 8.31 -22.86 -10.02
C LEU A 85 6.86 -23.25 -9.73
N ILE A 86 6.05 -22.30 -9.40
CA ILE A 86 4.61 -22.49 -9.20
C ILE A 86 3.86 -22.33 -10.51
N ASP A 87 4.07 -21.19 -11.18
CA ASP A 87 3.56 -20.94 -12.52
C ASP A 87 4.27 -19.74 -13.15
N TYR A 88 4.11 -19.57 -14.46
CA TYR A 88 4.64 -18.44 -15.21
C TYR A 88 3.67 -17.99 -16.30
N CYS A 89 3.80 -16.74 -16.69
CA CYS A 89 3.07 -16.13 -17.81
C CYS A 89 4.05 -15.52 -18.80
N THR A 90 3.83 -15.71 -20.09
CA THR A 90 4.66 -15.10 -21.13
C THR A 90 3.80 -14.57 -22.29
N THR A 91 4.15 -13.37 -22.75
CA THR A 91 3.63 -12.75 -23.98
C THR A 91 4.67 -12.80 -25.10
N SER A 92 5.92 -13.13 -24.78
CA SER A 92 7.04 -13.22 -25.72
C SER A 92 7.10 -14.60 -26.38
N LYS A 93 7.45 -14.63 -27.65
CA LYS A 93 7.72 -15.88 -28.39
C LYS A 93 9.12 -16.41 -28.12
N THR A 94 10.02 -15.60 -27.62
CA THR A 94 11.42 -15.92 -27.33
C THR A 94 11.63 -16.36 -25.90
N LEU A 95 10.82 -15.89 -24.95
CA LEU A 95 10.91 -16.19 -23.53
C LEU A 95 9.92 -17.30 -23.15
N GLN A 96 10.14 -18.53 -23.57
CA GLN A 96 9.16 -19.61 -23.43
C GLN A 96 9.48 -20.65 -22.34
N ASN A 97 10.70 -20.66 -21.80
CA ASN A 97 11.12 -21.65 -20.83
C ASN A 97 11.36 -20.99 -19.46
N ALA A 98 11.01 -21.72 -18.43
CA ALA A 98 11.34 -21.40 -17.05
C ALA A 98 11.91 -22.66 -16.39
N ASP A 99 12.94 -22.50 -15.58
CA ASP A 99 13.48 -23.61 -14.81
C ASP A 99 12.45 -24.05 -13.75
N GLU A 100 12.07 -25.33 -13.78
CA GLU A 100 11.07 -25.85 -12.83
C GLU A 100 11.59 -25.85 -11.38
N THR A 101 12.90 -26.03 -11.22
CA THR A 101 13.57 -26.06 -9.91
C THR A 101 14.91 -25.36 -10.02
N ARG A 102 15.18 -24.45 -9.10
CA ARG A 102 16.42 -23.68 -9.03
C ARG A 102 17.06 -23.84 -7.67
N THR A 103 18.29 -24.32 -7.62
CA THR A 103 19.03 -24.47 -6.36
C THR A 103 19.44 -23.09 -5.85
N LEU A 104 18.95 -22.72 -4.67
CA LEU A 104 19.02 -21.36 -4.12
C LEU A 104 20.45 -20.82 -4.02
N GLN A 105 21.42 -21.64 -3.64
CA GLN A 105 22.84 -21.24 -3.54
C GLN A 105 23.44 -20.66 -4.84
N PHE A 106 22.84 -20.96 -5.98
CA PHE A 106 23.28 -20.44 -7.28
C PHE A 106 22.41 -19.28 -7.80
N CYS A 107 21.32 -18.96 -7.13
CA CYS A 107 20.35 -17.95 -7.54
C CYS A 107 20.62 -16.62 -6.82
N THR A 108 21.68 -15.90 -7.24
CA THR A 108 22.16 -14.71 -6.53
C THR A 108 21.10 -13.63 -6.41
N ALA A 109 20.32 -13.38 -7.48
CA ALA A 109 19.26 -12.38 -7.45
C ALA A 109 18.13 -12.75 -6.48
N ASP A 110 17.75 -14.04 -6.45
CA ASP A 110 16.72 -14.51 -5.53
C ASP A 110 17.21 -14.48 -4.08
N LEU A 111 18.47 -14.85 -3.82
CA LEU A 111 19.08 -14.75 -2.50
C LEU A 111 19.04 -13.31 -1.96
N GLU A 112 19.42 -12.36 -2.79
CA GLU A 112 19.37 -10.93 -2.43
C GLU A 112 17.91 -10.49 -2.20
N ALA A 113 16.99 -10.86 -3.07
CA ALA A 113 15.58 -10.55 -2.90
C ALA A 113 15.02 -11.12 -1.58
N LEU A 114 15.36 -12.36 -1.22
CA LEU A 114 14.91 -12.99 0.03
C LEU A 114 15.43 -12.29 1.30
N THR A 115 16.41 -11.38 1.20
CA THR A 115 16.78 -10.49 2.31
C THR A 115 15.79 -9.32 2.51
N GLY A 116 14.79 -9.17 1.65
CA GLY A 116 13.73 -8.16 1.75
C GLY A 116 13.89 -6.99 0.78
N HIS A 117 14.76 -7.09 -0.23
CA HIS A 117 15.01 -6.02 -1.19
C HIS A 117 14.54 -6.38 -2.60
N VAL A 118 14.00 -5.40 -3.33
CA VAL A 118 13.75 -5.56 -4.76
C VAL A 118 15.08 -5.50 -5.51
N VAL A 119 15.33 -6.49 -6.34
CA VAL A 119 16.54 -6.57 -7.18
C VAL A 119 16.19 -6.21 -8.60
N THR A 120 16.76 -5.13 -9.12
CA THR A 120 16.59 -4.68 -10.51
C THR A 120 17.84 -4.97 -11.30
N LEU A 121 17.70 -5.70 -12.41
CA LEU A 121 18.77 -6.09 -13.31
C LEU A 121 18.53 -5.43 -14.68
N GLU A 122 19.37 -4.45 -15.00
CA GLU A 122 19.14 -3.49 -16.08
C GLU A 122 19.65 -3.96 -17.45
N SER A 123 20.39 -5.07 -17.50
CA SER A 123 20.98 -5.59 -18.73
C SER A 123 21.05 -7.12 -18.73
N GLU A 124 21.11 -7.69 -19.94
CA GLU A 124 21.27 -9.13 -20.15
C GLU A 124 22.51 -9.70 -19.44
N GLU A 125 23.61 -8.98 -19.44
CA GLU A 125 24.85 -9.37 -18.77
C GLU A 125 24.66 -9.47 -17.24
N ARG A 126 23.86 -8.58 -16.65
CA ARG A 126 23.51 -8.63 -15.24
C ARG A 126 22.60 -9.80 -14.90
N LEU A 127 21.60 -10.07 -15.75
CA LEU A 127 20.73 -11.23 -15.60
C LEU A 127 21.51 -12.54 -15.63
N GLU A 128 22.45 -12.67 -16.55
CA GLU A 128 23.33 -13.83 -16.65
C GLU A 128 24.24 -13.96 -15.43
N PHE A 129 24.91 -12.87 -15.03
CA PHE A 129 25.81 -12.84 -13.87
C PHE A 129 25.10 -13.17 -12.55
N TRP A 130 23.85 -12.72 -12.40
CA TRP A 130 23.03 -12.95 -11.22
C TRP A 130 22.18 -14.21 -11.30
N ASN A 131 22.39 -15.02 -12.33
CA ASN A 131 21.72 -16.29 -12.59
C ASN A 131 20.18 -16.16 -12.52
N ALA A 132 19.64 -15.24 -13.32
CA ALA A 132 18.20 -15.05 -13.45
C ALA A 132 17.53 -16.30 -14.09
N PRO A 133 16.22 -16.52 -13.83
CA PRO A 133 15.51 -17.70 -14.35
C PRO A 133 15.30 -17.68 -15.86
N ILE A 134 15.59 -16.56 -16.51
CA ILE A 134 15.32 -16.34 -17.92
C ILE A 134 16.35 -15.41 -18.55
N HIS A 135 16.67 -15.64 -19.81
CA HIS A 135 17.49 -14.74 -20.62
C HIS A 135 16.60 -13.64 -21.21
N ALA A 136 16.77 -12.40 -20.78
CA ALA A 136 16.00 -11.22 -21.21
C ALA A 136 16.92 -10.00 -21.26
N GLN A 137 16.42 -8.86 -21.73
CA GLN A 137 17.19 -7.61 -21.75
C GLN A 137 17.27 -6.94 -20.38
N SER A 138 16.27 -7.14 -19.55
CA SER A 138 16.25 -6.65 -18.16
C SER A 138 15.26 -7.45 -17.32
N GLY A 139 15.35 -7.34 -15.99
CA GLY A 139 14.46 -8.05 -15.09
C GLY A 139 14.38 -7.44 -13.69
N ILE A 140 13.31 -7.76 -12.99
CA ILE A 140 13.07 -7.38 -11.60
C ILE A 140 12.72 -8.64 -10.83
N CYS A 141 13.42 -8.88 -9.71
CA CYS A 141 13.14 -9.92 -8.74
C CYS A 141 12.62 -9.29 -7.45
N VAL A 142 11.48 -9.74 -6.97
CA VAL A 142 10.80 -9.20 -5.78
C VAL A 142 10.58 -10.31 -4.77
N PRO A 143 10.86 -10.09 -3.48
CA PRO A 143 10.61 -11.09 -2.45
C PRO A 143 9.12 -11.30 -2.23
N LEU A 144 8.72 -12.53 -1.97
CA LEU A 144 7.42 -12.91 -1.44
C LEU A 144 7.60 -13.09 0.08
N VAL A 145 7.04 -12.18 0.87
CA VAL A 145 7.22 -12.18 2.33
C VAL A 145 5.87 -12.39 3.03
N SER A 146 5.76 -13.40 3.86
CA SER A 146 4.59 -13.67 4.70
C SER A 146 4.99 -13.64 6.17
N ASN A 147 4.31 -12.82 7.00
CA ASN A 147 4.60 -12.68 8.42
C ASN A 147 6.10 -12.44 8.74
N ASN A 148 6.74 -11.55 8.01
CA ASN A 148 8.18 -11.26 8.08
C ASN A 148 9.12 -12.44 7.71
N MET A 149 8.58 -13.49 7.11
CA MET A 149 9.37 -14.62 6.64
C MET A 149 9.34 -14.67 5.11
N PRO A 150 10.47 -14.73 4.43
CA PRO A 150 10.51 -14.91 2.99
C PRO A 150 10.01 -16.33 2.64
N ILE A 151 9.05 -16.40 1.72
CA ILE A 151 8.48 -17.66 1.25
C ILE A 151 8.83 -17.97 -0.22
N GLY A 152 9.43 -17.02 -0.93
CA GLY A 152 9.80 -17.18 -2.32
C GLY A 152 10.09 -15.86 -3.02
N THR A 153 10.04 -15.86 -4.35
CA THR A 153 10.28 -14.70 -5.19
C THR A 153 9.27 -14.63 -6.36
N VAL A 154 8.99 -13.41 -6.81
CA VAL A 154 8.31 -13.18 -8.10
C VAL A 154 9.24 -12.44 -9.04
N TRP A 155 9.27 -12.87 -10.28
CA TRP A 155 10.10 -12.32 -11.33
C TRP A 155 9.28 -11.66 -12.43
N PHE A 156 9.80 -10.55 -12.95
CA PHE A 156 9.32 -9.88 -14.15
C PHE A 156 10.50 -9.66 -15.08
N ALA A 157 10.38 -10.06 -16.36
CA ALA A 157 11.43 -9.90 -17.36
C ALA A 157 10.90 -9.14 -18.59
N PHE A 158 11.78 -8.36 -19.21
CA PHE A 158 11.47 -7.43 -20.27
C PHE A 158 12.38 -7.67 -21.48
N ASP A 159 11.80 -7.57 -22.69
CA ASP A 159 12.54 -7.66 -23.95
C ASP A 159 13.30 -6.36 -24.28
N ASN A 160 13.17 -5.33 -23.45
CA ASN A 160 13.86 -4.04 -23.57
C ASN A 160 14.69 -3.76 -22.30
N ALA A 161 15.72 -2.93 -22.44
CA ALA A 161 16.43 -2.42 -21.27
C ALA A 161 15.47 -1.60 -20.39
N LEU A 162 15.45 -1.90 -19.10
CA LEU A 162 14.61 -1.21 -18.14
C LEU A 162 15.38 -0.02 -17.57
N GLU A 163 14.80 1.18 -17.64
CA GLU A 163 15.27 2.28 -16.83
C GLU A 163 14.74 2.08 -15.40
N PRO A 164 15.61 2.06 -14.37
CA PRO A 164 15.19 1.87 -12.99
C PRO A 164 14.22 2.99 -12.60
N SER A 165 12.97 2.63 -12.34
CA SER A 165 11.94 3.54 -11.87
C SER A 165 11.44 3.07 -10.52
N GLN A 166 11.42 3.96 -9.53
CA GLN A 166 10.85 3.65 -8.21
C GLN A 166 9.38 3.23 -8.32
N SER A 167 8.64 3.80 -9.27
CA SER A 167 7.24 3.45 -9.52
C SER A 167 7.09 2.02 -10.01
N THR A 168 7.97 1.56 -10.89
CA THR A 168 7.96 0.17 -11.39
C THR A 168 8.25 -0.82 -10.25
N SER A 169 9.26 -0.54 -9.43
CA SER A 169 9.60 -1.39 -8.27
C SER A 169 8.46 -1.45 -7.26
N ALA A 170 7.85 -0.31 -6.93
CA ALA A 170 6.71 -0.25 -6.02
C ALA A 170 5.50 -1.05 -6.54
N LEU A 171 5.22 -0.99 -7.85
CA LEU A 171 4.15 -1.79 -8.45
C LEU A 171 4.46 -3.28 -8.38
N CYS A 172 5.71 -3.68 -8.60
CA CYS A 172 6.16 -5.06 -8.45
C CYS A 172 5.99 -5.57 -7.00
N GLU A 173 6.33 -4.75 -5.99
CA GLU A 173 6.10 -5.08 -4.57
C GLU A 173 4.61 -5.32 -4.27
N VAL A 174 3.73 -4.49 -4.79
CA VAL A 174 2.28 -4.66 -4.62
C VAL A 174 1.78 -5.96 -5.25
N ILE A 175 2.30 -6.31 -6.42
CA ILE A 175 1.95 -7.58 -7.06
C ILE A 175 2.47 -8.75 -6.23
N ALA A 176 3.69 -8.66 -5.67
CA ALA A 176 4.25 -9.66 -4.77
C ALA A 176 3.36 -9.85 -3.53
N ASP A 177 2.93 -8.75 -2.88
CA ASP A 177 2.00 -8.81 -1.76
C ASP A 177 0.69 -9.51 -2.13
N ARG A 178 0.15 -9.26 -3.32
CA ARG A 178 -1.07 -9.92 -3.80
C ARG A 178 -0.88 -11.41 -4.01
N VAL A 179 0.28 -11.84 -4.51
CA VAL A 179 0.63 -13.27 -4.64
C VAL A 179 0.71 -13.91 -3.25
N VAL A 180 1.37 -13.26 -2.30
CA VAL A 180 1.49 -13.73 -0.91
C VAL A 180 0.12 -13.86 -0.25
N ASP A 181 -0.72 -12.84 -0.34
CA ASP A 181 -2.07 -12.86 0.23
C ASP A 181 -2.90 -14.02 -0.33
N TYR A 182 -2.79 -14.26 -1.64
CA TYR A 182 -3.48 -15.39 -2.26
C TYR A 182 -2.96 -16.73 -1.76
N LEU A 183 -1.64 -16.91 -1.69
CA LEU A 183 -1.00 -18.14 -1.24
C LEU A 183 -1.33 -18.44 0.23
N THR A 184 -1.18 -17.46 1.12
CA THR A 184 -1.40 -17.62 2.56
C THR A 184 -2.86 -17.88 2.91
N ASN A 185 -3.80 -17.24 2.24
CA ASN A 185 -5.23 -17.45 2.47
C ASN A 185 -5.73 -18.84 2.01
N ARG A 186 -5.05 -19.49 1.05
CA ARG A 186 -5.42 -20.82 0.54
C ARG A 186 -4.68 -21.97 1.20
N LEU A 187 -3.48 -21.72 1.68
CA LEU A 187 -2.60 -22.76 2.26
C LEU A 187 -2.75 -22.89 3.77
N THR A 188 -3.46 -21.99 4.43
CA THR A 188 -3.87 -22.19 5.83
C THR A 188 -4.94 -23.28 5.85
N PRO A 189 -4.72 -24.42 6.51
CA PRO A 189 -5.73 -25.49 6.56
C PRO A 189 -7.02 -24.94 7.14
N ALA A 190 -8.10 -25.12 6.40
CA ALA A 190 -9.44 -24.72 6.77
C ALA A 190 -9.77 -25.26 8.18
N ARG A 191 -9.76 -24.39 9.17
CA ARG A 191 -10.40 -24.67 10.44
C ARG A 191 -11.90 -24.78 10.17
N THR A 192 -12.35 -26.06 10.10
CA THR A 192 -13.74 -26.48 10.22
C THR A 192 -14.80 -25.69 9.40
N GLY A 193 -15.18 -26.23 8.25
CA GLY A 193 -16.59 -26.33 7.81
C GLY A 193 -17.41 -25.05 7.64
N GLN A 194 -16.80 -23.90 7.40
CA GLN A 194 -17.52 -22.71 6.94
C GLN A 194 -17.11 -22.41 5.51
N HIS A 195 -18.08 -22.37 4.61
CA HIS A 195 -17.94 -21.80 3.28
C HIS A 195 -17.48 -20.34 3.46
N THR A 196 -16.17 -20.08 3.32
CA THR A 196 -15.63 -18.72 3.35
C THR A 196 -16.20 -18.01 2.14
N ASN A 197 -17.13 -17.11 2.36
CA ASN A 197 -17.74 -16.32 1.29
C ASN A 197 -16.66 -15.43 0.69
N LEU A 198 -16.64 -15.22 -0.64
CA LEU A 198 -15.71 -14.31 -1.32
C LEU A 198 -15.69 -12.92 -0.67
N SER A 199 -16.81 -12.47 -0.12
CA SER A 199 -16.89 -11.22 0.63
C SER A 199 -16.10 -11.23 1.93
N ASP A 200 -15.98 -12.38 2.62
CA ASP A 200 -15.19 -12.48 3.85
C ASP A 200 -13.69 -12.43 3.56
N ILE A 201 -13.26 -13.02 2.44
CA ILE A 201 -11.88 -12.93 1.97
C ILE A 201 -11.53 -11.47 1.59
N ALA A 202 -12.39 -10.81 0.83
CA ALA A 202 -12.22 -9.41 0.45
C ALA A 202 -12.18 -8.50 1.69
N LYS A 203 -13.06 -8.73 2.66
CA LYS A 203 -13.09 -7.99 3.94
C LYS A 203 -11.79 -8.17 4.71
N GLN A 204 -11.30 -9.39 4.87
CA GLN A 204 -10.06 -9.68 5.59
C GLN A 204 -8.87 -9.04 4.89
N TRP A 205 -8.82 -9.11 3.56
CA TRP A 205 -7.77 -8.46 2.77
C TRP A 205 -7.79 -6.94 2.94
N GLN A 206 -8.95 -6.29 2.85
CA GLN A 206 -9.08 -4.85 3.09
C GLN A 206 -8.67 -4.47 4.51
N HIS A 207 -9.07 -5.25 5.52
CA HIS A 207 -8.68 -5.01 6.91
C HIS A 207 -7.16 -5.05 7.13
N SER A 208 -6.45 -5.94 6.43
CA SER A 208 -4.98 -6.02 6.53
C SER A 208 -4.27 -4.79 5.95
N ARG A 209 -4.93 -4.03 5.08
CA ARG A 209 -4.39 -2.84 4.40
C ARG A 209 -4.84 -1.52 5.02
N LEU A 210 -5.73 -1.55 6.01
CA LEU A 210 -6.15 -0.33 6.69
C LEU A 210 -4.97 0.30 7.43
N ALA A 211 -4.83 1.62 7.29
CA ALA A 211 -3.88 2.38 8.08
C ALA A 211 -4.18 2.28 9.57
N SER A 212 -3.18 2.47 10.41
CA SER A 212 -3.36 2.57 11.87
C SER A 212 -4.36 3.69 12.19
N LYS A 213 -5.15 3.55 13.26
CA LYS A 213 -6.16 4.56 13.64
C LYS A 213 -5.55 5.92 13.99
N ARG A 214 -4.26 5.96 14.28
CA ARG A 214 -3.52 7.16 14.69
C ARG A 214 -2.21 7.25 13.93
N ALA A 215 -1.92 8.43 13.41
CA ALA A 215 -0.60 8.76 12.89
C ALA A 215 0.22 9.51 13.95
N GLU A 216 1.50 9.18 14.07
CA GLU A 216 2.41 9.79 15.03
C GLU A 216 3.25 10.87 14.34
N VAL A 217 2.82 12.13 14.47
CA VAL A 217 3.53 13.32 13.97
C VAL A 217 3.70 14.29 15.12
N GLN A 218 4.93 14.73 15.34
CA GLN A 218 5.24 15.63 16.44
C GLN A 218 4.45 16.96 16.32
N GLY A 219 3.80 17.37 17.42
CA GLY A 219 2.99 18.58 17.46
C GLY A 219 1.60 18.46 16.82
N TRP A 220 1.19 17.24 16.42
CA TRP A 220 -0.11 16.97 15.82
C TRP A 220 -0.82 15.79 16.48
N ASP A 221 -2.13 15.84 16.54
CA ASP A 221 -3.00 14.72 16.94
C ASP A 221 -3.85 14.36 15.70
N ILE A 222 -3.49 13.27 15.03
CA ILE A 222 -4.09 12.82 13.78
C ILE A 222 -4.78 11.48 14.03
N GLN A 223 -6.08 11.42 13.71
CA GLN A 223 -6.90 10.23 13.89
C GLN A 223 -7.74 9.96 12.65
N GLY A 224 -7.81 8.68 12.27
CA GLY A 224 -8.69 8.20 11.23
C GLY A 224 -9.77 7.27 11.77
N TRP A 225 -10.90 7.24 11.11
CA TRP A 225 -11.98 6.32 11.36
C TRP A 225 -12.62 5.89 10.05
N ILE A 226 -12.89 4.62 9.94
CA ILE A 226 -13.70 3.99 8.90
C ILE A 226 -14.81 3.20 9.59
N ASN A 227 -15.97 3.06 8.94
CA ASN A 227 -17.08 2.33 9.52
C ASN A 227 -16.75 0.83 9.67
N PRO A 228 -16.58 0.29 10.88
CA PRO A 228 -16.18 -1.11 11.07
C PRO A 228 -17.30 -2.11 10.74
N GLU A 229 -18.54 -1.64 10.65
CA GLU A 229 -19.71 -2.48 10.40
C GLU A 229 -19.94 -2.72 8.90
N ALA A 230 -19.28 -1.94 8.03
CA ALA A 230 -19.38 -2.14 6.59
C ALA A 230 -18.87 -3.53 6.21
N PRO A 231 -19.64 -4.31 5.42
CA PRO A 231 -19.24 -5.66 5.03
C PRO A 231 -18.04 -5.68 4.10
N ILE A 232 -17.93 -4.67 3.22
CA ILE A 232 -16.81 -4.40 2.32
C ILE A 232 -16.63 -2.89 2.29
N HIS A 233 -15.39 -2.41 2.36
CA HIS A 233 -15.10 -0.98 2.31
C HIS A 233 -14.94 -0.49 0.88
N HIS A 234 -15.70 0.54 0.54
CA HIS A 234 -15.53 1.35 -0.68
C HIS A 234 -14.76 2.63 -0.38
N THR A 235 -14.39 2.84 0.87
CA THR A 235 -13.61 3.98 1.33
C THR A 235 -12.32 3.51 1.98
N PHE A 236 -11.34 4.39 2.02
CA PHE A 236 -10.18 4.24 2.87
C PHE A 236 -9.67 5.60 3.34
N TYR A 237 -8.92 5.59 4.41
CA TYR A 237 -7.93 6.60 4.71
C TYR A 237 -6.57 5.94 4.83
N ASP A 238 -5.54 6.68 4.47
CA ASP A 238 -4.17 6.20 4.53
C ASP A 238 -3.22 7.36 4.87
N TRP A 239 -2.05 7.05 5.38
CA TRP A 239 -1.00 8.02 5.62
C TRP A 239 0.38 7.44 5.43
N GLN A 240 1.26 8.29 4.97
CA GLN A 240 2.64 7.95 4.69
C GLN A 240 3.54 9.00 5.31
N MET A 241 4.49 8.53 6.11
CA MET A 241 5.46 9.41 6.75
C MET A 241 6.45 9.92 5.72
N ARG A 242 6.78 11.21 5.79
CA ARG A 242 7.82 11.89 5.04
C ARG A 242 8.87 12.41 6.01
N GLU A 243 10.03 12.82 5.49
CA GLU A 243 11.08 13.44 6.31
C GLU A 243 10.60 14.74 6.99
N ASP A 244 9.79 15.53 6.30
CA ASP A 244 9.28 16.83 6.73
C ASP A 244 7.83 16.84 7.21
N GLY A 245 7.19 15.65 7.31
CA GLY A 245 5.79 15.58 7.72
C GLY A 245 5.07 14.30 7.37
N ILE A 246 3.85 14.42 6.86
CA ILE A 246 2.99 13.29 6.54
C ILE A 246 2.08 13.61 5.36
N ASP A 247 1.91 12.65 4.47
CA ASP A 247 0.88 12.65 3.45
C ASP A 247 -0.32 11.85 3.93
N ILE A 248 -1.52 12.37 3.68
CA ILE A 248 -2.79 11.80 4.13
C ILE A 248 -3.74 11.70 2.94
N SER A 249 -4.30 10.53 2.74
CA SER A 249 -5.25 10.24 1.67
C SER A 249 -6.60 9.84 2.27
N VAL A 250 -7.68 10.35 1.71
CA VAL A 250 -9.05 9.95 2.03
C VAL A 250 -9.78 9.74 0.72
N ALA A 251 -10.30 8.54 0.48
CA ALA A 251 -10.93 8.19 -0.79
C ALA A 251 -12.24 7.44 -0.61
N HIS A 252 -13.07 7.52 -1.64
CA HIS A 252 -14.31 6.77 -1.78
C HIS A 252 -14.46 6.34 -3.25
N ALA A 253 -14.55 5.05 -3.51
CA ALA A 253 -14.82 4.51 -4.85
C ALA A 253 -16.33 4.35 -5.05
N GLN A 254 -16.81 4.78 -6.20
CA GLN A 254 -18.21 4.60 -6.59
C GLN A 254 -18.43 3.18 -7.12
N GLY A 255 -19.67 2.68 -7.03
CA GLY A 255 -20.05 1.39 -7.55
C GLY A 255 -20.53 0.40 -6.48
N LEU A 256 -20.81 -0.82 -6.91
CA LEU A 256 -21.39 -1.85 -6.07
C LEU A 256 -20.31 -2.84 -5.57
N SER A 257 -20.28 -3.02 -4.25
CA SER A 257 -19.63 -4.18 -3.62
C SER A 257 -18.14 -4.41 -4.00
N ILE A 258 -17.85 -5.48 -4.70
CA ILE A 258 -16.48 -5.93 -4.98
C ILE A 258 -15.76 -5.01 -5.96
N GLU A 259 -16.46 -4.45 -6.96
CA GLU A 259 -15.85 -3.56 -7.95
C GLU A 259 -15.32 -2.28 -7.29
N ALA A 260 -16.12 -1.64 -6.44
CA ALA A 260 -15.71 -0.47 -5.69
C ALA A 260 -14.53 -0.77 -4.73
N ALA A 261 -14.54 -1.95 -4.11
CA ALA A 261 -13.45 -2.42 -3.27
C ALA A 261 -12.13 -2.61 -4.06
N LEU A 262 -12.21 -3.13 -5.27
CA LEU A 262 -11.05 -3.28 -6.16
C LEU A 262 -10.55 -1.91 -6.63
N THR A 263 -11.47 -1.01 -7.00
CA THR A 263 -11.13 0.38 -7.35
C THR A 263 -10.40 1.08 -6.20
N THR A 264 -10.92 0.94 -4.97
CA THR A 264 -10.28 1.45 -3.75
C THR A 264 -8.85 0.92 -3.60
N ALA A 265 -8.65 -0.36 -3.85
CA ALA A 265 -7.33 -0.99 -3.76
C ALA A 265 -6.35 -0.45 -4.83
N VAL A 266 -6.81 -0.24 -6.04
CA VAL A 266 -5.99 0.36 -7.13
C VAL A 266 -5.55 1.77 -6.74
N ILE A 267 -6.48 2.59 -6.25
CA ILE A 267 -6.18 3.97 -5.84
C ILE A 267 -5.20 3.99 -4.67
N GLN A 268 -5.45 3.21 -3.62
CA GLN A 268 -4.56 3.12 -2.46
C GLN A 268 -3.15 2.71 -2.87
N THR A 269 -3.04 1.77 -3.78
CA THR A 269 -1.78 1.33 -4.34
C THR A 269 -1.08 2.43 -5.13
N GLY A 270 -1.80 3.09 -6.03
CA GLY A 270 -1.27 4.21 -6.82
C GLY A 270 -0.76 5.35 -5.95
N VAL A 271 -1.51 5.72 -4.91
CA VAL A 271 -1.09 6.75 -3.95
C VAL A 271 0.16 6.33 -3.19
N ARG A 272 0.24 5.10 -2.70
CA ARG A 272 1.44 4.59 -2.00
C ARG A 272 2.67 4.55 -2.91
N ALA A 273 2.49 4.23 -4.18
CA ALA A 273 3.58 4.20 -5.15
C ALA A 273 4.18 5.60 -5.40
N THR A 274 3.37 6.66 -5.34
CA THR A 274 3.81 8.04 -5.57
C THR A 274 4.41 8.72 -4.34
N SER A 275 4.16 8.21 -3.14
CA SER A 275 4.50 8.86 -1.87
C SER A 275 6.00 9.01 -1.60
N LYS A 276 6.84 8.18 -2.23
CA LYS A 276 8.31 8.29 -2.11
C LYS A 276 8.90 9.40 -2.98
N GLU A 277 8.14 9.94 -3.89
CA GLU A 277 8.53 11.05 -4.73
C GLU A 277 8.10 12.37 -4.07
N LEU A 278 8.91 13.43 -4.20
CA LEU A 278 8.55 14.77 -3.72
C LEU A 278 7.52 15.38 -4.67
N VAL A 279 6.30 14.87 -4.62
CA VAL A 279 5.18 15.33 -5.46
C VAL A 279 4.18 16.10 -4.63
N THR A 280 3.46 17.00 -5.27
CA THR A 280 2.38 17.74 -4.62
C THR A 280 1.10 16.86 -4.53
N PRO A 281 0.13 17.24 -3.68
CA PRO A 281 -1.17 16.57 -3.67
C PRO A 281 -1.85 16.50 -5.05
N ALA A 282 -1.78 17.56 -5.86
CA ALA A 282 -2.31 17.58 -7.22
C ALA A 282 -1.63 16.55 -8.13
N ASP A 283 -0.30 16.49 -8.10
CA ASP A 283 0.46 15.50 -8.88
C ASP A 283 0.09 14.07 -8.47
N THR A 284 -0.18 13.84 -7.18
CA THR A 284 -0.63 12.53 -6.68
C THR A 284 -1.99 12.16 -7.26
N LEU A 285 -2.92 13.13 -7.35
CA LEU A 285 -4.23 12.90 -7.96
C LEU A 285 -4.11 12.59 -9.46
N GLU A 286 -3.30 13.36 -10.18
CA GLU A 286 -3.06 13.12 -11.62
C GLU A 286 -2.56 11.72 -11.88
N ARG A 287 -1.58 11.26 -11.11
CA ARG A 287 -1.04 9.91 -11.22
C ARG A 287 -2.05 8.84 -10.80
N ALA A 288 -2.79 9.07 -9.71
CA ALA A 288 -3.84 8.15 -9.29
C ALA A 288 -4.94 8.02 -10.35
N ASN A 289 -5.30 9.13 -11.01
CA ASN A 289 -6.20 9.13 -12.14
C ASN A 289 -5.66 8.31 -13.32
N GLU A 290 -4.40 8.51 -13.68
CA GLU A 290 -3.75 7.76 -14.75
C GLU A 290 -3.73 6.25 -14.46
N TYR A 291 -3.40 5.84 -13.23
CA TYR A 291 -3.42 4.42 -12.83
C TYR A 291 -4.83 3.84 -12.91
N LEU A 292 -5.83 4.57 -12.45
CA LEU A 292 -7.22 4.13 -12.51
C LEU A 292 -7.70 4.03 -13.95
N TRP A 293 -7.48 5.05 -14.76
CA TRP A 293 -7.86 5.08 -16.17
C TRP A 293 -7.25 3.94 -16.99
N ARG A 294 -5.96 3.67 -16.79
CA ARG A 294 -5.25 2.61 -17.50
C ARG A 294 -5.56 1.20 -17.00
N GLY A 295 -5.88 1.07 -15.70
CA GLY A 295 -6.08 -0.21 -15.03
C GLY A 295 -7.52 -0.70 -15.02
N CYS A 296 -8.48 0.12 -15.40
CA CYS A 296 -9.91 -0.16 -15.27
C CYS A 296 -10.64 -0.19 -16.61
N THR A 297 -11.78 -0.85 -16.64
CA THR A 297 -12.60 -1.08 -17.85
C THR A 297 -13.50 0.10 -18.25
N GLY A 298 -13.36 1.27 -17.58
CA GLY A 298 -14.03 2.51 -17.99
C GLY A 298 -15.27 2.92 -17.18
N ASP A 299 -15.72 2.06 -16.25
CA ASP A 299 -16.92 2.35 -15.45
C ASP A 299 -16.61 2.57 -13.95
N GLN A 300 -15.35 2.80 -13.61
CA GLN A 300 -14.89 2.89 -12.22
C GLN A 300 -14.41 4.31 -11.92
N PHE A 301 -15.13 4.96 -10.99
CA PHE A 301 -14.87 6.33 -10.59
C PHE A 301 -14.60 6.39 -9.09
N ALA A 302 -13.83 7.39 -8.68
CA ALA A 302 -13.58 7.58 -7.26
C ALA A 302 -13.29 9.03 -6.89
N ASP A 303 -13.69 9.39 -5.68
CA ASP A 303 -13.26 10.59 -5.00
C ASP A 303 -11.91 10.33 -4.30
N LEU A 304 -11.02 11.30 -4.31
CA LEU A 304 -9.78 11.27 -3.55
C LEU A 304 -9.44 12.67 -3.05
N CYS A 305 -9.27 12.83 -1.75
CA CYS A 305 -8.67 14.00 -1.15
C CYS A 305 -7.27 13.63 -0.67
N GLN A 306 -6.26 14.27 -1.23
CA GLN A 306 -4.85 14.13 -0.85
C GLN A 306 -4.38 15.36 -0.11
N LEU A 307 -3.75 15.16 1.06
CA LEU A 307 -3.18 16.24 1.85
C LEU A 307 -1.70 15.96 2.09
N SER A 308 -0.92 17.04 2.14
CA SER A 308 0.48 17.03 2.56
C SER A 308 0.65 18.02 3.71
N LEU A 309 0.96 17.49 4.89
CA LEU A 309 1.17 18.26 6.10
C LEU A 309 2.68 18.39 6.34
N ASN A 310 3.16 19.63 6.38
CA ASN A 310 4.53 19.93 6.81
C ASN A 310 4.54 20.23 8.31
N GLN A 311 5.30 19.44 9.06
CA GLN A 311 5.31 19.54 10.53
C GLN A 311 5.92 20.85 11.07
N ASP A 312 6.87 21.44 10.34
CA ASP A 312 7.61 22.60 10.78
C ASP A 312 6.87 23.92 10.53
N THR A 313 6.19 24.01 9.37
CA THR A 313 5.52 25.24 8.94
C THR A 313 4.05 25.31 9.35
N SER A 314 3.46 24.22 9.86
CA SER A 314 2.02 24.09 10.14
C SER A 314 1.14 24.32 8.89
N GLN A 315 1.73 24.28 7.73
CA GLN A 315 1.04 24.38 6.45
C GLN A 315 0.51 23.02 6.03
N ILE A 316 -0.71 22.99 5.59
CA ILE A 316 -1.34 21.84 4.96
C ILE A 316 -1.67 22.24 3.53
N THR A 317 -1.06 21.55 2.58
CA THR A 317 -1.42 21.63 1.16
C THR A 317 -2.33 20.47 0.86
N PHE A 318 -3.39 20.68 0.11
CA PHE A 318 -4.32 19.63 -0.27
C PHE A 318 -4.87 19.83 -1.67
N SER A 319 -5.30 18.76 -2.28
CA SER A 319 -6.00 18.72 -3.54
C SER A 319 -7.13 17.69 -3.47
N SER A 320 -8.21 17.89 -4.21
CA SER A 320 -9.37 17.01 -4.17
C SER A 320 -9.86 16.70 -5.58
N ALA A 321 -10.12 15.43 -5.83
CA ALA A 321 -10.86 14.88 -6.95
C ALA A 321 -12.26 14.49 -6.45
N GLY A 322 -13.32 14.95 -7.11
CA GLY A 322 -14.71 14.63 -6.72
C GLY A 322 -15.20 15.36 -5.47
N SER A 323 -15.96 14.67 -4.64
CA SER A 323 -16.91 15.27 -3.67
C SER A 323 -16.45 15.26 -2.20
N ALA A 324 -15.20 14.91 -1.91
CA ALA A 324 -14.69 14.91 -0.53
C ALA A 324 -14.85 16.28 0.13
N VAL A 325 -15.19 16.31 1.42
CA VAL A 325 -15.46 17.53 2.17
C VAL A 325 -14.34 17.83 3.15
N VAL A 326 -13.73 19.00 3.01
CA VAL A 326 -12.65 19.48 3.89
C VAL A 326 -13.17 20.63 4.74
N LEU A 327 -13.20 20.46 6.06
CA LEU A 327 -13.68 21.47 7.01
C LEU A 327 -12.56 21.93 7.92
N GLN A 328 -12.35 23.22 8.02
CA GLN A 328 -11.47 23.81 9.03
C GLN A 328 -12.29 24.39 10.19
N ILE A 329 -11.94 24.00 11.42
CA ILE A 329 -12.53 24.51 12.65
C ILE A 329 -11.53 25.43 13.31
N THR A 330 -11.90 26.68 13.46
CA THR A 330 -11.11 27.72 14.10
C THR A 330 -11.83 28.31 15.31
N GLY A 331 -11.17 29.19 16.04
CA GLY A 331 -11.80 29.96 17.13
C GLY A 331 -13.01 30.79 16.68
N ASN A 332 -13.11 31.12 15.38
CA ASN A 332 -14.18 31.91 14.78
C ASN A 332 -15.35 31.08 14.23
N GLY A 333 -15.20 29.77 14.14
CA GLY A 333 -16.24 28.87 13.62
C GLY A 333 -15.71 27.80 12.67
N ILE A 334 -16.59 27.26 11.87
CA ILE A 334 -16.29 26.25 10.85
C ILE A 334 -16.40 26.88 9.47
N ARG A 335 -15.42 26.61 8.64
CA ARG A 335 -15.48 26.92 7.21
C ARG A 335 -15.14 25.69 6.38
N GLU A 336 -15.79 25.54 5.27
CA GLU A 336 -15.42 24.58 4.25
C GLU A 336 -14.26 25.15 3.43
N LEU A 337 -13.27 24.33 3.15
CA LEU A 337 -12.12 24.67 2.31
C LEU A 337 -12.36 24.12 0.90
N GLY A 338 -12.08 24.96 -0.10
CA GLY A 338 -12.14 24.56 -1.51
C GLY A 338 -13.52 24.19 -2.08
N PRO A 339 -14.66 24.75 -1.58
CA PRO A 339 -15.94 24.44 -2.20
C PRO A 339 -15.92 24.87 -3.67
N GLY A 340 -16.11 23.91 -4.58
CA GLY A 340 -16.10 24.18 -6.04
C GLY A 340 -14.70 24.26 -6.68
N LEU A 341 -13.63 23.94 -5.95
CA LEU A 341 -12.24 23.85 -6.48
C LEU A 341 -11.77 22.40 -6.60
N ALA A 342 -12.64 21.41 -6.35
CA ALA A 342 -12.33 20.02 -6.61
C ALA A 342 -12.27 19.77 -8.13
N GLY A 343 -11.26 19.03 -8.56
CA GLY A 343 -11.17 18.52 -9.92
C GLY A 343 -12.19 17.41 -10.18
N PRO A 344 -12.22 16.86 -11.40
CA PRO A 344 -13.09 15.75 -11.74
C PRO A 344 -12.77 14.52 -10.88
N GLU A 345 -13.75 13.63 -10.72
CA GLU A 345 -13.52 12.32 -10.10
C GLU A 345 -12.44 11.55 -10.86
N LEU A 346 -11.67 10.76 -10.14
CA LEU A 346 -10.68 9.87 -10.74
C LEU A 346 -11.37 8.84 -11.65
N GLY A 347 -10.77 8.56 -12.80
CA GLY A 347 -11.28 7.59 -13.78
C GLY A 347 -12.35 8.11 -14.74
N ILE A 348 -12.82 9.37 -14.59
CA ILE A 348 -13.86 9.92 -15.47
C ILE A 348 -13.31 10.33 -16.85
N MET A 349 -12.02 10.64 -16.92
CA MET A 349 -11.31 11.01 -18.13
C MET A 349 -9.83 10.62 -18.04
N ASP A 350 -9.16 10.51 -19.18
CA ASP A 350 -7.76 10.10 -19.28
C ASP A 350 -6.78 11.12 -18.67
N TYR A 351 -7.18 12.36 -18.56
CA TYR A 351 -6.42 13.41 -17.86
C TYR A 351 -7.35 14.18 -16.93
N GLY A 352 -6.87 14.52 -15.75
CA GLY A 352 -7.56 15.36 -14.79
C GLY A 352 -6.68 16.55 -14.43
N GLU A 353 -7.23 17.75 -14.42
CA GLU A 353 -6.57 18.94 -13.88
C GLU A 353 -6.96 19.10 -12.42
N TYR A 354 -5.97 19.05 -11.53
CA TYR A 354 -6.17 19.20 -10.09
C TYR A 354 -5.34 20.36 -9.56
N GLU A 355 -5.91 21.14 -8.67
CA GLU A 355 -5.27 22.32 -8.12
C GLU A 355 -4.88 22.12 -6.66
N ASN A 356 -3.66 22.54 -6.32
CA ASN A 356 -3.21 22.57 -4.94
C ASN A 356 -3.80 23.78 -4.21
N GLN A 357 -4.38 23.53 -3.06
CA GLN A 357 -4.88 24.52 -2.12
C GLN A 357 -4.06 24.46 -0.85
N CYS A 358 -3.93 25.59 -0.16
CA CYS A 358 -3.16 25.67 1.07
C CYS A 358 -4.00 26.25 2.21
N CYS A 359 -3.84 25.70 3.40
CA CYS A 359 -4.33 26.30 4.62
C CYS A 359 -3.26 26.22 5.71
N VAL A 360 -3.34 27.12 6.67
CA VAL A 360 -2.52 27.08 7.89
C VAL A 360 -3.43 26.74 9.05
N THR A 361 -3.00 25.80 9.87
CA THR A 361 -3.73 25.36 11.05
C THR A 361 -3.01 25.86 12.31
N GLN A 362 -3.67 26.71 13.08
CA GLN A 362 -3.11 27.24 14.33
C GLN A 362 -3.30 26.26 15.48
N LYS A 363 -2.62 26.54 16.59
CA LYS A 363 -2.78 25.74 17.81
C LYS A 363 -4.25 25.58 18.18
N ASP A 364 -4.63 24.36 18.53
CA ASP A 364 -5.98 23.96 18.92
C ASP A 364 -7.06 24.08 17.82
N GLU A 365 -6.66 24.33 16.58
CA GLU A 365 -7.53 24.25 15.42
C GLU A 365 -7.54 22.83 14.84
N PHE A 366 -8.59 22.54 14.07
CA PHE A 366 -8.78 21.24 13.43
C PHE A 366 -8.96 21.38 11.93
N LEU A 367 -8.46 20.40 11.22
CA LEU A 367 -8.89 20.09 9.87
C LEU A 367 -9.60 18.73 9.88
N ILE A 368 -10.76 18.65 9.24
CA ILE A 368 -11.57 17.43 9.16
C ILE A 368 -11.77 17.13 7.69
N VAL A 369 -11.48 15.89 7.29
CA VAL A 369 -11.77 15.38 5.96
C VAL A 369 -12.82 14.28 6.08
N LEU A 370 -13.87 14.39 5.30
CA LEU A 370 -14.97 13.45 5.24
C LEU A 370 -15.15 12.98 3.79
N THR A 371 -15.38 11.70 3.61
CA THR A 371 -15.91 11.20 2.35
C THR A 371 -17.33 11.76 2.13
N GLU A 372 -17.78 11.82 0.89
CA GLU A 372 -19.11 12.34 0.59
C GLU A 372 -20.21 11.61 1.36
N ASN A 373 -20.17 10.28 1.40
CA ASN A 373 -21.14 9.48 2.16
C ASN A 373 -21.11 9.82 3.65
N GLY A 374 -19.91 10.01 4.23
CA GLY A 374 -19.75 10.43 5.62
C GLY A 374 -20.36 11.81 5.89
N PHE A 375 -20.26 12.73 4.95
CA PHE A 375 -20.88 14.05 5.04
C PHE A 375 -22.38 13.99 4.71
N ALA A 376 -22.78 13.19 3.72
CA ALA A 376 -24.18 13.00 3.35
C ALA A 376 -25.02 12.46 4.51
N ALA A 377 -24.45 11.54 5.30
CA ALA A 377 -25.08 10.96 6.49
C ALA A 377 -25.32 11.95 7.64
N VAL A 378 -24.70 13.15 7.61
CA VAL A 378 -24.99 14.20 8.60
C VAL A 378 -26.40 14.74 8.37
N GLU A 379 -27.19 14.82 9.43
CA GLU A 379 -28.58 15.31 9.40
C GLU A 379 -28.65 16.77 8.92
N GLY A 380 -29.46 17.03 7.89
CA GLY A 380 -29.72 18.36 7.32
C GLY A 380 -30.04 18.30 5.83
N ASP A 381 -30.97 19.14 5.40
CA ASP A 381 -31.49 19.17 4.02
C ASP A 381 -30.55 19.89 3.03
N THR A 382 -29.61 20.68 3.53
CA THR A 382 -28.67 21.43 2.71
C THR A 382 -27.23 21.29 3.24
N ARG A 383 -26.25 21.47 2.35
CA ARG A 383 -24.82 21.46 2.71
C ARG A 383 -24.53 22.42 3.88
N GLN A 384 -25.09 23.62 3.84
CA GLN A 384 -24.92 24.60 4.91
C GLN A 384 -25.62 24.19 6.23
N ALA A 385 -26.79 23.54 6.17
CA ALA A 385 -27.46 23.01 7.36
C ALA A 385 -26.63 21.94 8.03
N LYS A 386 -26.02 21.04 7.27
CA LYS A 386 -25.09 20.01 7.75
C LYS A 386 -23.85 20.63 8.43
N ILE A 387 -23.21 21.60 7.81
CA ILE A 387 -22.06 22.33 8.38
C ILE A 387 -22.46 23.03 9.69
N LYS A 388 -23.60 23.69 9.73
CA LYS A 388 -24.15 24.31 10.96
C LYS A 388 -24.42 23.28 12.06
N LYS A 389 -24.92 22.09 11.67
CA LYS A 389 -25.13 20.98 12.62
C LYS A 389 -23.81 20.49 13.20
N ILE A 390 -22.80 20.29 12.37
CA ILE A 390 -21.45 19.96 12.82
C ILE A 390 -20.96 21.05 13.79
N GLN A 391 -21.05 22.32 13.42
CA GLN A 391 -20.61 23.44 14.22
C GLN A 391 -21.24 23.47 15.62
N ARG A 392 -22.56 23.23 15.73
CA ARG A 392 -23.27 23.21 17.01
C ARG A 392 -22.79 22.08 17.93
N ASN A 393 -22.49 20.92 17.38
CA ASN A 393 -22.11 19.73 18.15
C ASN A 393 -20.63 19.71 18.51
N VAL A 394 -19.81 20.26 17.65
CA VAL A 394 -18.36 20.32 17.88
C VAL A 394 -17.99 21.51 18.76
N GLY A 395 -18.77 22.58 18.74
CA GLY A 395 -18.52 23.82 19.48
C GLY A 395 -17.23 24.49 19.02
N LYS A 396 -16.56 25.21 19.91
CA LYS A 396 -15.25 25.83 19.63
C LYS A 396 -14.08 24.85 19.61
N GLY A 397 -14.31 23.55 19.86
CA GLY A 397 -13.41 22.42 19.66
C GLY A 397 -12.09 22.40 20.42
N SER A 398 -11.57 23.53 20.86
CA SER A 398 -10.18 23.71 21.34
C SER A 398 -9.68 22.73 22.41
N ARG A 399 -10.57 22.15 23.21
CA ARG A 399 -10.22 21.18 24.26
C ARG A 399 -10.40 19.72 23.86
N LEU A 400 -10.90 19.44 22.67
CA LEU A 400 -11.13 18.06 22.23
C LEU A 400 -9.84 17.46 21.68
N SER A 401 -9.66 16.16 21.87
CA SER A 401 -8.72 15.37 21.08
C SER A 401 -9.30 15.06 19.69
N ALA A 402 -8.45 14.66 18.73
CA ALA A 402 -8.93 14.19 17.43
C ALA A 402 -9.88 12.99 17.58
N ALA A 403 -9.59 12.08 18.50
CA ALA A 403 -10.45 10.94 18.80
C ALA A 403 -11.83 11.34 19.34
N ASP A 404 -11.90 12.36 20.22
CA ASP A 404 -13.17 12.85 20.75
C ASP A 404 -13.98 13.60 19.68
N MET A 405 -13.28 14.29 18.77
CA MET A 405 -13.87 14.91 17.60
C MET A 405 -14.56 13.87 16.71
N ILE A 406 -13.86 12.76 16.36
CA ILE A 406 -14.44 11.66 15.61
C ILE A 406 -15.68 11.09 16.31
N LYS A 407 -15.60 10.86 17.64
CA LYS A 407 -16.76 10.37 18.40
C LYS A 407 -17.97 11.29 18.32
N ARG A 408 -17.75 12.62 18.31
CA ARG A 408 -18.84 13.60 18.14
C ARG A 408 -19.40 13.62 16.74
N LEU A 409 -18.52 13.56 15.72
CA LEU A 409 -18.97 13.50 14.32
C LEU A 409 -19.82 12.25 14.06
N ARG A 410 -19.39 11.09 14.53
CA ARG A 410 -20.14 9.83 14.41
C ARG A 410 -21.54 9.88 15.05
N LYS A 411 -21.75 10.67 16.09
CA LYS A 411 -23.08 10.86 16.71
C LYS A 411 -24.04 11.72 15.87
N LEU A 412 -23.51 12.45 14.90
CA LEU A 412 -24.31 13.32 14.02
C LEU A 412 -24.79 12.59 12.76
N THR A 413 -24.21 11.46 12.47
CA THR A 413 -24.51 10.67 11.29
C THR A 413 -25.62 9.67 11.64
N LEU A 414 -26.80 9.92 11.12
CA LEU A 414 -27.92 9.00 11.18
C LEU A 414 -27.65 7.85 10.21
N ASN A 415 -27.78 6.61 10.67
CA ASN A 415 -27.67 5.40 9.83
C ASN A 415 -26.28 5.04 9.25
N LEU A 416 -25.17 5.46 9.85
CA LEU A 416 -23.83 4.96 9.46
C LEU A 416 -23.66 3.44 9.60
N ASN A 417 -24.64 2.73 10.18
CA ASN A 417 -24.54 1.26 10.34
C ASN A 417 -24.57 0.51 9.00
N GLU A 418 -25.05 1.15 7.93
CA GLU A 418 -25.16 0.53 6.59
C GLU A 418 -24.31 1.24 5.54
N GLU A 419 -23.85 2.48 5.79
CA GLU A 419 -23.07 3.25 4.83
C GLU A 419 -21.58 3.20 5.15
N ASP A 420 -20.78 2.97 4.11
CA ASP A 420 -19.34 2.99 4.20
C ASP A 420 -18.84 4.44 4.18
N ALA A 421 -18.16 4.87 5.23
CA ALA A 421 -17.69 6.23 5.39
C ALA A 421 -16.33 6.27 6.09
N SER A 422 -15.51 7.24 5.68
CA SER A 422 -14.23 7.52 6.32
C SER A 422 -14.17 8.96 6.82
N ILE A 423 -13.54 9.15 7.97
CA ILE A 423 -13.34 10.44 8.62
C ILE A 423 -11.87 10.53 9.05
N VAL A 424 -11.20 11.60 8.68
CA VAL A 424 -9.88 11.95 9.20
C VAL A 424 -9.96 13.27 9.92
N VAL A 425 -9.39 13.34 11.11
CA VAL A 425 -9.31 14.54 11.94
C VAL A 425 -7.85 14.83 12.24
N ILE A 426 -7.42 16.02 11.94
CA ILE A 426 -6.08 16.56 12.14
C ILE A 426 -6.19 17.74 13.10
N LYS A 427 -5.52 17.67 14.25
CA LYS A 427 -5.47 18.75 15.24
C LYS A 427 -4.05 19.25 15.42
N ARG A 428 -3.84 20.56 15.46
CA ARG A 428 -2.57 21.16 15.85
C ARG A 428 -2.49 21.26 17.38
N LEU A 429 -1.41 20.71 17.97
CA LEU A 429 -1.19 20.71 19.41
C LEU A 429 -0.34 21.89 19.90
N GLY A 430 0.53 22.41 19.07
CA GLY A 430 1.37 23.56 19.44
C GLY A 430 2.76 23.51 18.88
#